data_bcdc989ae2829f8f2632df198c52e791
#
_entry.id   bcdc989ae2829f8f2632df198c52e791
#
_cell.length_a   1.000
_cell.length_b   1.000
_cell.length_c   1.000
_cell.angle_alpha   90.00
_cell.angle_beta   90.00
_cell.angle_gamma   90.00
#
_symmetry.space_group_name_H-M   'P 1'
#
loop_
_entity.id
_entity.type
_entity.pdbx_description
1 polymer ?
#
loop_
_entity_poly.entity_id
_entity_poly.type
_entity_poly.pdbx_seq_one_letter_code
_entity_poly.pdbx_strand_id
1 'polypeptide(L)'
;MPFIAVEDIVEVAFHALTDDEAVNEGLVITGPKALSYDQAAAIIGAARGRPVRHIRLNGEQSTDRFSAIGLPDGYAAMLAALDRAIAAGAEARTTATVARMTGQEPQSLAVFAARSAGVWRTNVALDR
;
A
#
# COMPACT_ATOMS: atom_id res chain seq x y z
N MET A 1 8.09 -0.64 -0.69
CA MET A 1 6.96 0.24 -1.13
C MET A 1 6.52 1.13 0.02
N PRO A 2 6.34 2.44 -0.16
CA PRO A 2 5.84 3.34 0.88
C PRO A 2 4.30 3.30 0.92
N PHE A 3 3.74 2.44 1.77
CA PHE A 3 2.29 2.35 1.96
C PHE A 3 1.74 3.68 2.47
N ILE A 4 0.66 4.15 1.86
CA ILE A 4 -0.01 5.39 2.23
C ILE A 4 -1.44 5.09 2.70
N ALA A 5 -1.90 5.79 3.73
CA ALA A 5 -3.28 5.71 4.18
C ALA A 5 -4.22 6.45 3.22
N VAL A 6 -5.43 5.94 3.06
CA VAL A 6 -6.45 6.58 2.20
C VAL A 6 -6.80 7.97 2.72
N GLU A 7 -6.81 8.15 4.04
CA GLU A 7 -7.07 9.43 4.68
C GLU A 7 -6.06 10.50 4.27
N ASP A 8 -4.77 10.15 4.19
CA ASP A 8 -3.73 11.08 3.74
C ASP A 8 -3.93 11.48 2.26
N ILE A 9 -4.39 10.53 1.43
CA ILE A 9 -4.71 10.80 0.02
C ILE A 9 -5.88 11.78 -0.08
N VAL A 10 -6.94 11.55 0.70
CA VAL A 10 -8.14 12.41 0.73
C VAL A 10 -7.79 13.81 1.21
N GLU A 11 -6.96 13.94 2.24
CA GLU A 11 -6.54 15.23 2.77
C GLU A 11 -5.74 16.03 1.74
N VAL A 12 -4.77 15.42 1.07
CA VAL A 12 -4.01 16.08 -0.01
C VAL A 12 -4.93 16.48 -1.16
N ALA A 13 -5.88 15.61 -1.55
CA ALA A 13 -6.83 15.93 -2.61
C ALA A 13 -7.75 17.09 -2.20
N PHE A 14 -8.19 17.14 -0.94
CA PHE A 14 -8.99 18.25 -0.42
C PHE A 14 -8.24 19.57 -0.57
N HIS A 15 -7.00 19.66 -0.07
CA HIS A 15 -6.18 20.86 -0.21
C HIS A 15 -5.94 21.25 -1.67
N ALA A 16 -5.60 20.28 -2.52
CA ALA A 16 -5.36 20.55 -3.94
C ALA A 16 -6.58 21.10 -4.69
N LEU A 17 -7.80 20.83 -4.19
CA LEU A 17 -9.05 21.26 -4.82
C LEU A 17 -9.67 22.52 -4.17
N THR A 18 -9.31 22.84 -2.95
CA THR A 18 -10.00 23.90 -2.17
C THR A 18 -9.11 25.07 -1.75
N ASP A 19 -7.79 24.91 -1.78
CA ASP A 19 -6.87 26.00 -1.45
C ASP A 19 -6.93 27.10 -2.54
N ASP A 20 -6.74 28.34 -2.13
CA ASP A 20 -6.84 29.51 -3.01
C ASP A 20 -5.81 29.51 -4.17
N GLU A 21 -4.66 28.88 -3.94
CA GLU A 21 -3.61 28.72 -4.95
C GLU A 21 -3.67 27.32 -5.58
N ALA A 22 -3.92 27.28 -6.89
CA ALA A 22 -3.96 26.02 -7.63
C ALA A 22 -2.59 25.33 -7.66
N VAL A 23 -2.53 24.05 -7.32
CA VAL A 23 -1.32 23.23 -7.48
C VAL A 23 -1.22 22.80 -8.94
N ASN A 24 -0.41 23.49 -9.71
CA ASN A 24 -0.20 23.21 -11.15
C ASN A 24 0.96 22.24 -11.41
N GLU A 25 1.11 21.22 -10.56
CA GLU A 25 2.16 20.19 -10.68
C GLU A 25 1.63 18.80 -10.32
N GLY A 26 2.33 17.77 -10.76
CA GLY A 26 2.05 16.39 -10.34
C GLY A 26 2.46 16.15 -8.88
N LEU A 27 1.49 15.78 -8.02
CA LEU A 27 1.72 15.48 -6.62
C LEU A 27 1.99 13.98 -6.43
N VAL A 28 3.23 13.62 -6.15
CA VAL A 28 3.56 12.25 -5.77
C VAL A 28 3.39 12.11 -4.25
N ILE A 29 2.38 11.36 -3.84
CA ILE A 29 2.03 11.13 -2.45
C ILE A 29 2.54 9.76 -2.01
N THR A 30 3.18 9.70 -0.84
CA THR A 30 3.72 8.46 -0.28
C THR A 30 3.51 8.40 1.23
N GLY A 31 3.47 7.19 1.77
CA GLY A 31 3.60 7.02 3.22
C GLY A 31 4.99 7.41 3.73
N PRO A 32 5.19 7.44 5.05
CA PRO A 32 6.39 8.01 5.67
C PRO A 32 7.65 7.15 5.50
N LYS A 33 7.49 5.87 5.17
CA LYS A 33 8.60 4.93 5.08
C LYS A 33 8.39 3.87 4.02
N ALA A 34 9.43 3.59 3.24
CA ALA A 34 9.45 2.44 2.35
C ALA A 34 9.63 1.15 3.16
N LEU A 35 8.69 0.21 2.99
CA LEU A 35 8.69 -1.08 3.66
C LEU A 35 8.78 -2.21 2.63
N SER A 36 9.44 -3.31 3.01
CA SER A 36 9.32 -4.57 2.27
C SER A 36 7.97 -5.24 2.58
N TYR A 37 7.55 -6.19 1.76
CA TYR A 37 6.36 -7.01 2.05
C TYR A 37 6.51 -7.83 3.34
N ASP A 38 7.73 -8.29 3.67
CA ASP A 38 8.00 -9.00 4.91
C ASP A 38 7.82 -8.07 6.13
N GLN A 39 8.28 -6.82 6.04
CA GLN A 39 8.07 -5.82 7.09
C GLN A 39 6.58 -5.45 7.24
N ALA A 40 5.87 -5.28 6.14
CA ALA A 40 4.43 -5.03 6.16
C ALA A 40 3.67 -6.20 6.80
N ALA A 41 4.01 -7.44 6.44
CA ALA A 41 3.43 -8.65 7.04
C ALA A 41 3.68 -8.72 8.55
N ALA A 42 4.88 -8.37 9.01
CA ALA A 42 5.21 -8.33 10.43
C ALA A 42 4.38 -7.28 11.19
N ILE A 43 4.20 -6.08 10.63
CA ILE A 43 3.36 -5.01 11.21
C ILE A 43 1.90 -5.47 11.32
N ILE A 44 1.34 -6.05 10.27
CA ILE A 44 -0.03 -6.58 10.27
C ILE A 44 -0.17 -7.73 11.28
N GLY A 45 0.83 -8.61 11.34
CA GLY A 45 0.87 -9.71 12.31
C GLY A 45 0.82 -9.23 13.75
N ALA A 46 1.58 -8.19 14.08
CA ALA A 46 1.58 -7.56 15.40
C ALA A 46 0.19 -6.97 15.75
N ALA A 47 -0.44 -6.25 14.83
CA ALA A 47 -1.77 -5.67 15.03
C ALA A 47 -2.86 -6.73 15.16
N ARG A 48 -2.74 -7.83 14.40
CA ARG A 48 -3.67 -8.97 14.43
C ARG A 48 -3.53 -9.84 15.67
N GLY A 49 -2.37 -9.82 16.33
CA GLY A 49 -2.03 -10.71 17.44
C GLY A 49 -1.67 -12.15 17.01
N ARG A 50 -1.40 -12.37 15.71
CA ARG A 50 -0.98 -13.66 15.14
C ARG A 50 0.01 -13.44 14.00
N PRO A 51 1.02 -14.32 13.82
CA PRO A 51 1.98 -14.20 12.74
C PRO A 51 1.31 -14.13 11.37
N VAL A 52 1.77 -13.20 10.55
CA VAL A 52 1.45 -13.10 9.13
C VAL A 52 2.75 -13.25 8.35
N ARG A 53 2.75 -14.07 7.32
CA ARG A 53 3.93 -14.30 6.48
C ARG A 53 3.65 -13.87 5.05
N HIS A 54 4.58 -13.17 4.47
CA HIS A 54 4.62 -12.92 3.04
C HIS A 54 5.11 -14.17 2.31
N ILE A 55 4.37 -14.63 1.32
CA ILE A 55 4.76 -15.75 0.46
C ILE A 55 5.26 -15.17 -0.86
N ARG A 56 6.55 -15.35 -1.13
CA ARG A 56 7.17 -14.89 -2.39
C ARG A 56 6.76 -15.82 -3.52
N LEU A 57 6.15 -15.27 -4.54
CA LEU A 57 5.81 -15.97 -5.77
C LEU A 57 6.78 -15.56 -6.87
N ASN A 58 7.10 -16.48 -7.78
CA ASN A 58 7.78 -16.13 -9.02
C ASN A 58 6.80 -15.49 -10.01
N GLY A 59 7.29 -15.02 -11.17
CA GLY A 59 6.45 -14.30 -12.14
C GLY A 59 5.30 -15.13 -12.70
N GLU A 60 5.53 -16.41 -12.97
CA GLU A 60 4.52 -17.35 -13.46
C GLU A 60 3.45 -17.59 -12.40
N GLN A 61 3.85 -17.96 -11.19
CA GLN A 61 2.92 -18.14 -10.06
C GLN A 61 2.08 -16.88 -9.75
N SER A 62 2.67 -15.69 -9.86
CA SER A 62 1.94 -14.43 -9.68
C SER A 62 0.92 -14.22 -10.79
N THR A 63 1.29 -14.49 -12.05
CA THR A 63 0.37 -14.40 -13.20
C THR A 63 -0.79 -15.38 -13.03
N ASP A 64 -0.50 -16.65 -12.73
CA ASP A 64 -1.52 -17.68 -12.52
C ASP A 64 -2.51 -17.29 -11.40
N ARG A 65 -1.99 -16.73 -10.30
CA ARG A 65 -2.84 -16.25 -9.21
C ARG A 65 -3.76 -15.12 -9.63
N PHE A 66 -3.28 -14.17 -10.42
CA PHE A 66 -4.11 -13.08 -10.94
C PHE A 66 -5.14 -13.59 -11.95
N SER A 67 -4.78 -14.51 -12.84
CA SER A 67 -5.72 -15.16 -13.77
C SER A 67 -6.78 -15.97 -13.01
N ALA A 68 -6.40 -16.67 -11.94
CA ALA A 68 -7.32 -17.47 -11.13
C ALA A 68 -8.42 -16.65 -10.43
N ILE A 69 -8.18 -15.35 -10.17
CA ILE A 69 -9.20 -14.42 -9.65
C ILE A 69 -9.99 -13.70 -10.74
N GLY A 70 -9.86 -14.14 -12.00
CA GLY A 70 -10.66 -13.68 -13.14
C GLY A 70 -10.07 -12.52 -13.92
N LEU A 71 -8.81 -12.16 -13.73
CA LEU A 71 -8.18 -11.12 -14.54
C LEU A 71 -7.77 -11.67 -15.91
N PRO A 72 -7.94 -10.89 -17.00
CA PRO A 72 -7.45 -11.26 -18.31
C PRO A 72 -5.94 -11.51 -18.30
N ASP A 73 -5.46 -12.50 -19.05
CA ASP A 73 -4.05 -12.95 -19.00
C ASP A 73 -3.04 -11.82 -19.24
N GLY A 74 -3.27 -10.93 -20.20
CA GLY A 74 -2.39 -9.80 -20.46
C GLY A 74 -2.31 -8.83 -19.27
N TYR A 75 -3.42 -8.62 -18.56
CA TYR A 75 -3.47 -7.78 -17.38
C TYR A 75 -2.82 -8.46 -16.16
N ALA A 76 -3.06 -9.76 -15.99
CA ALA A 76 -2.42 -10.58 -14.97
C ALA A 76 -0.90 -10.56 -15.10
N ALA A 77 -0.37 -10.73 -16.32
CA ALA A 77 1.05 -10.66 -16.60
C ALA A 77 1.65 -9.27 -16.31
N MET A 78 0.93 -8.20 -16.64
CA MET A 78 1.34 -6.82 -16.35
C MET A 78 1.44 -6.59 -14.83
N LEU A 79 0.44 -7.01 -14.06
CA LEU A 79 0.45 -6.87 -12.60
C LEU A 79 1.57 -7.69 -11.95
N ALA A 80 1.82 -8.91 -12.43
CA ALA A 80 2.94 -9.73 -11.96
C ALA A 80 4.30 -9.08 -12.26
N ALA A 81 4.45 -8.40 -13.39
CA ALA A 81 5.66 -7.66 -13.72
C ALA A 81 5.82 -6.42 -12.82
N LEU A 82 4.74 -5.69 -12.55
CA LEU A 82 4.71 -4.55 -11.64
C LEU A 82 5.11 -4.97 -10.22
N ASP A 83 4.54 -6.05 -9.69
CA ASP A 83 4.89 -6.58 -8.37
C ASP A 83 6.37 -6.93 -8.23
N ARG A 84 6.97 -7.51 -9.28
CA ARG A 84 8.41 -7.79 -9.30
C ARG A 84 9.25 -6.52 -9.28
N ALA A 85 8.85 -5.50 -10.03
CA ALA A 85 9.55 -4.21 -10.03
C ALA A 85 9.48 -3.54 -8.66
N ILE A 86 8.31 -3.57 -8.01
CA ILE A 86 8.10 -3.06 -6.65
C ILE A 86 8.96 -3.84 -5.65
N ALA A 87 8.99 -5.17 -5.73
CA ALA A 87 9.81 -6.02 -4.87
C ALA A 87 11.32 -5.74 -5.05
N ALA A 88 11.73 -5.38 -6.26
CA ALA A 88 13.10 -4.95 -6.56
C ALA A 88 13.42 -3.51 -6.13
N GLY A 89 12.45 -2.77 -5.59
CA GLY A 89 12.65 -1.42 -5.04
C GLY A 89 12.30 -0.27 -5.98
N ALA A 90 11.66 -0.51 -7.12
CA ALA A 90 11.30 0.55 -8.08
C ALA A 90 10.50 1.70 -7.44
N GLU A 91 9.65 1.37 -6.46
CA GLU A 91 8.81 2.33 -5.73
C GLU A 91 9.26 2.50 -4.26
N ALA A 92 10.57 2.50 -4.00
CA ALA A 92 11.08 2.63 -2.63
C ALA A 92 11.24 4.08 -2.16
N ARG A 93 11.09 5.08 -3.05
CA ARG A 93 11.20 6.50 -2.71
C ARG A 93 10.07 6.96 -1.81
N THR A 94 10.36 7.93 -0.93
CA THR A 94 9.38 8.68 -0.14
C THR A 94 9.40 10.15 -0.53
N THR A 95 8.28 10.84 -0.32
CA THR A 95 8.14 12.28 -0.57
C THR A 95 7.58 12.99 0.65
N ALA A 96 7.84 14.28 0.78
CA ALA A 96 7.26 15.12 1.82
C ALA A 96 5.92 15.77 1.39
N THR A 97 5.29 15.28 0.34
CA THR A 97 4.11 15.93 -0.25
C THR A 97 2.95 16.00 0.73
N VAL A 98 2.67 14.93 1.49
CA VAL A 98 1.60 14.95 2.51
C VAL A 98 1.87 16.05 3.53
N ALA A 99 3.05 16.05 4.15
CA ALA A 99 3.39 17.04 5.17
C ALA A 99 3.38 18.48 4.63
N ARG A 100 3.84 18.69 3.39
CA ARG A 100 3.83 19.99 2.72
C ARG A 100 2.42 20.51 2.47
N MET A 101 1.52 19.63 2.02
CA MET A 101 0.16 20.01 1.66
C MET A 101 -0.78 20.14 2.86
N THR A 102 -0.65 19.24 3.83
CA THR A 102 -1.61 19.12 4.95
C THR A 102 -1.08 19.70 6.26
N GLY A 103 0.22 19.98 6.36
CA GLY A 103 0.89 20.36 7.60
C GLY A 103 1.05 19.20 8.60
N GLN A 104 0.71 17.97 8.22
CA GLN A 104 0.79 16.78 9.07
C GLN A 104 1.63 15.68 8.42
N GLU A 105 2.38 14.93 9.23
CA GLU A 105 3.12 13.77 8.74
C GLU A 105 2.17 12.66 8.28
N PRO A 106 2.48 11.96 7.19
CA PRO A 106 1.65 10.86 6.69
C PRO A 106 1.57 9.73 7.70
N GLN A 107 0.40 9.10 7.78
CA GLN A 107 0.16 7.99 8.70
C GLN A 107 1.01 6.76 8.35
N SER A 108 1.69 6.18 9.34
CA SER A 108 2.44 4.95 9.13
C SER A 108 1.53 3.72 9.04
N LEU A 109 2.00 2.67 8.33
CA LEU A 109 1.29 1.39 8.27
C LEU A 109 1.05 0.79 9.67
N ALA A 110 1.96 1.01 10.63
CA ALA A 110 1.80 0.52 11.99
C ALA A 110 0.64 1.19 12.72
N VAL A 111 0.50 2.51 12.60
CA VAL A 111 -0.63 3.26 13.17
C VAL A 111 -1.95 2.84 12.51
N PHE A 112 -1.97 2.75 11.18
CA PHE A 112 -3.13 2.28 10.44
C PHE A 112 -3.55 0.86 10.86
N ALA A 113 -2.62 -0.09 10.91
CA ALA A 113 -2.88 -1.47 11.28
C ALA A 113 -3.41 -1.59 12.73
N ALA A 114 -2.83 -0.84 13.67
CA ALA A 114 -3.29 -0.82 15.07
C ALA A 114 -4.73 -0.29 15.19
N ARG A 115 -5.05 0.80 14.48
CA ARG A 115 -6.39 1.39 14.45
C ARG A 115 -7.42 0.46 13.81
N SER A 116 -7.00 -0.29 12.80
CA SER A 116 -7.83 -1.26 12.06
C SER A 116 -7.77 -2.67 12.66
N ALA A 117 -7.24 -2.86 13.87
CA ALA A 117 -7.00 -4.17 14.47
C ALA A 117 -8.28 -5.05 14.56
N GLY A 118 -9.46 -4.45 14.70
CA GLY A 118 -10.73 -5.16 14.68
C GLY A 118 -10.98 -5.92 13.38
N VAL A 119 -10.66 -5.31 12.24
CA VAL A 119 -10.80 -5.93 10.91
C VAL A 119 -9.86 -7.12 10.75
N TRP A 120 -8.63 -6.99 11.26
CA TRP A 120 -7.63 -8.07 11.17
C TRP A 120 -7.91 -9.26 12.09
N ARG A 121 -8.66 -9.04 13.15
CA ARG A 121 -8.99 -10.08 14.15
C ARG A 121 -10.20 -10.93 13.76
N THR A 122 -11.09 -10.40 12.95
CA THR A 122 -12.23 -11.14 12.45
C THR A 122 -11.72 -12.29 11.58
N ASN A 123 -11.99 -13.52 11.99
CA ASN A 123 -11.77 -14.70 11.16
C ASN A 123 -12.74 -14.62 9.97
N VAL A 124 -12.34 -13.97 8.90
CA VAL A 124 -12.84 -14.37 7.60
C VAL A 124 -12.10 -15.68 7.33
N ALA A 125 -12.73 -16.79 7.63
CA ALA A 125 -12.40 -18.06 7.05
C ALA A 125 -12.56 -17.85 5.54
N LEU A 126 -11.46 -17.50 4.88
CA LEU A 126 -11.31 -17.73 3.46
C LEU A 126 -11.13 -19.24 3.32
N ASP A 127 -12.21 -19.97 3.64
CA ASP A 127 -12.44 -21.30 3.12
C ASP A 127 -12.69 -21.10 1.62
N ARG A 128 -11.65 -21.29 0.85
CA ARG A 128 -11.56 -22.01 -0.44
C ARG A 128 -10.40 -21.53 -1.26
#